data_9ad0e60232c9fddec0b295372ed9da96
#
_entry.id   9ad0e60232c9fddec0b295372ed9da96
#
_cell.length_a   1.000
_cell.length_b   1.000
_cell.length_c   1.000
_cell.angle_alpha   90.00
_cell.angle_beta   90.00
_cell.angle_gamma   90.00
#
_symmetry.space_group_name_H-M   'P 1'
#
loop_
_entity.id
_entity.type
_entity.pdbx_description
1 polymer ?
#
loop_
_entity_poly.entity_id
_entity_poly.type
_entity_poly.pdbx_seq_one_letter_code
_entity_poly.pdbx_strand_id
1 'polypeptide(L)'
;MIGIDVGSDSVRMCIRDPIGSAECCLERPLHRKVSGVKNTMSSEALWGNITTLLAEGNISIKKSDTQTKSDVQNADCPETGRRIFVAATCSMAVVERIEVNGRKFLSPLEEDIIVWMDSRASAQAQWLSERLDASVLQQIGGQITPEMGIAKLRWVYEKYQGSGKEVLVFELYDWVSYLFAAGGLSNGMVECLQGDVVECHPQSRAMDGSVKGWGKFVLDIVFGRTDEVRIGHVPTQFRKGRKSAFCFAGEPIAKNKVLGGVVLHGCIDCYAGVVAQMAAKKCLLEEVASENKIVALDMVAGTSTCFVASIPSASLPIDGLWGPFDQLMETPVYAFGQPATGKLFEQLLGPGDTFESLESSAISLEKRLGQPLVVLAKNHFYYGDRYGNRSPYGNFGMDEVRVKGFNADQNSGLVPFRDDEDEKCLRYYLLIEFLVFQTKELAQKLGPLDLVRVSGSQAKNTRFMRLLQHFAFQNGSCPVVEVVGGNATYSGARAGATIASGQGDVERRILETEELLPEISRLLEKKYKFYLELSSWQHRFRRAMR
;
A
#
# COMPACT_ATOMS: atom_id res chain seq x y z
N MET A 1 22.17 -8.16 0.49
CA MET A 1 20.74 -8.16 0.15
C MET A 1 20.27 -6.73 0.06
N ILE A 2 19.47 -6.37 -0.94
CA ILE A 2 19.11 -4.98 -1.20
C ILE A 2 17.59 -4.88 -1.33
N GLY A 3 16.99 -4.03 -0.51
CA GLY A 3 15.59 -3.62 -0.63
C GLY A 3 15.51 -2.17 -1.12
N ILE A 4 14.71 -1.92 -2.14
CA ILE A 4 14.43 -0.59 -2.67
C ILE A 4 12.95 -0.30 -2.46
N ASP A 5 12.64 0.90 -1.97
CA ASP A 5 11.29 1.42 -1.79
C ASP A 5 11.16 2.74 -2.54
N VAL A 6 10.33 2.75 -3.58
CA VAL A 6 10.06 3.94 -4.40
C VAL A 6 8.74 4.55 -3.96
N GLY A 7 8.83 5.53 -3.07
CA GLY A 7 7.70 6.34 -2.62
C GLY A 7 7.33 7.46 -3.60
N SER A 8 6.37 8.28 -3.21
CA SER A 8 5.96 9.45 -4.01
C SER A 8 6.95 10.61 -3.95
N ASP A 9 7.66 10.78 -2.83
CA ASP A 9 8.51 11.94 -2.55
C ASP A 9 9.97 11.57 -2.30
N SER A 10 10.28 10.27 -2.19
CA SER A 10 11.65 9.79 -2.01
C SER A 10 11.81 8.35 -2.48
N VAL A 11 13.04 7.99 -2.85
CA VAL A 11 13.49 6.62 -3.01
C VAL A 11 14.39 6.25 -1.84
N ARG A 12 14.12 5.10 -1.23
CA ARG A 12 14.83 4.58 -0.08
C ARG A 12 15.47 3.25 -0.43
N MET A 13 16.63 3.01 0.14
CA MET A 13 17.37 1.77 -0.05
C MET A 13 17.84 1.25 1.30
N CYS A 14 17.66 -0.04 1.53
CA CYS A 14 18.21 -0.75 2.65
C CYS A 14 19.15 -1.85 2.13
N ILE A 15 20.41 -1.79 2.55
CA ILE A 15 21.45 -2.76 2.21
C ILE A 15 21.73 -3.56 3.47
N ARG A 16 21.57 -4.87 3.39
CA ARG A 16 21.82 -5.79 4.50
C ARG A 16 22.86 -6.81 4.11
N ASP A 17 23.80 -7.08 5.01
CA ASP A 17 24.74 -8.17 4.87
C ASP A 17 23.98 -9.53 4.84
N PRO A 18 24.41 -10.50 4.04
CA PRO A 18 23.84 -11.86 4.03
C PRO A 18 23.79 -12.53 5.41
N ILE A 19 24.71 -12.21 6.31
CA ILE A 19 24.78 -12.74 7.68
C ILE A 19 23.89 -11.93 8.65
N GLY A 20 23.28 -10.80 8.19
CA GLY A 20 22.34 -10.02 8.96
C GLY A 20 22.93 -9.10 10.04
N SER A 21 24.25 -9.00 10.13
CA SER A 21 24.94 -8.26 11.20
C SER A 21 25.07 -6.76 10.96
N ALA A 22 24.95 -6.30 9.73
CA ALA A 22 25.06 -4.89 9.37
C ALA A 22 23.94 -4.46 8.41
N GLU A 23 23.35 -3.30 8.70
CA GLU A 23 22.32 -2.67 7.88
C GLU A 23 22.70 -1.22 7.58
N CYS A 24 22.59 -0.82 6.32
CA CYS A 24 22.75 0.56 5.88
C CYS A 24 21.47 1.01 5.19
N CYS A 25 20.84 2.07 5.67
CA CYS A 25 19.64 2.66 5.08
C CYS A 25 19.95 4.06 4.55
N LEU A 26 19.58 4.30 3.31
CA LEU A 26 19.86 5.52 2.54
C LEU A 26 18.56 6.04 1.91
N GLU A 27 18.48 7.35 1.70
CA GLU A 27 17.32 8.00 1.12
C GLU A 27 17.73 9.14 0.20
N ARG A 28 16.99 9.31 -0.90
CA ARG A 28 17.08 10.49 -1.76
C ARG A 28 15.69 11.01 -2.12
N PRO A 29 15.51 12.34 -2.17
CA PRO A 29 14.25 12.92 -2.57
C PRO A 29 13.96 12.66 -4.06
N LEU A 30 12.68 12.51 -4.37
CA LEU A 30 12.15 12.45 -5.73
C LEU A 30 11.37 13.72 -6.02
N HIS A 31 11.63 14.30 -7.18
CA HIS A 31 10.90 15.48 -7.62
C HIS A 31 9.73 15.07 -8.51
N ARG A 32 8.52 15.41 -8.06
CA ARG A 32 7.31 15.27 -8.85
C ARG A 32 7.02 16.55 -9.61
N LYS A 33 6.62 16.42 -10.87
CA LYS A 33 6.01 17.52 -11.63
C LYS A 33 4.50 17.46 -11.43
N VAL A 34 3.95 18.50 -10.83
CA VAL A 34 2.51 18.65 -10.58
C VAL A 34 1.94 19.71 -11.50
N SER A 35 0.93 19.37 -12.30
CA SER A 35 0.24 20.29 -13.20
C SER A 35 -1.26 19.99 -13.20
N GLY A 36 -2.03 20.74 -12.42
CA GLY A 36 -3.44 20.46 -12.19
C GLY A 36 -3.65 19.08 -11.56
N VAL A 37 -4.36 18.21 -12.26
CA VAL A 37 -4.62 16.82 -11.82
C VAL A 37 -3.49 15.83 -12.13
N LYS A 38 -2.47 16.27 -12.89
CA LYS A 38 -1.34 15.44 -13.31
C LYS A 38 -0.24 15.45 -12.27
N ASN A 39 0.27 14.26 -11.96
CA ASN A 39 1.41 14.04 -11.10
C ASN A 39 2.36 13.04 -11.78
N THR A 40 3.55 13.50 -12.13
CA THR A 40 4.51 12.69 -12.88
C THR A 40 5.91 12.74 -12.29
N MET A 41 6.73 11.74 -12.62
CA MET A 41 8.16 11.68 -12.35
C MET A 41 8.90 11.24 -13.61
N SER A 42 10.22 11.29 -13.59
CA SER A 42 11.09 10.83 -14.68
C SER A 42 11.83 9.56 -14.29
N SER A 43 11.82 8.55 -15.17
CA SER A 43 12.63 7.35 -15.04
C SER A 43 14.12 7.63 -14.99
N GLU A 44 14.62 8.61 -15.74
CA GLU A 44 16.04 8.98 -15.70
C GLU A 44 16.44 9.53 -14.33
N ALA A 45 15.63 10.44 -13.78
CA ALA A 45 15.88 11.01 -12.45
C ALA A 45 15.80 9.94 -11.36
N LEU A 46 14.81 9.05 -11.42
CA LEU A 46 14.66 7.93 -10.49
C LEU A 46 15.87 6.99 -10.57
N TRP A 47 16.26 6.57 -11.78
CA TRP A 47 17.40 5.68 -11.97
C TRP A 47 18.72 6.34 -11.53
N GLY A 48 18.91 7.62 -11.81
CA GLY A 48 20.04 8.41 -11.33
C GLY A 48 20.13 8.41 -9.80
N ASN A 49 19.01 8.60 -9.10
CA ASN A 49 18.96 8.53 -7.65
C ASN A 49 19.28 7.12 -7.12
N ILE A 50 18.73 6.07 -7.74
CA ILE A 50 19.03 4.68 -7.36
C ILE A 50 20.51 4.36 -7.54
N THR A 51 21.12 4.73 -8.66
CA THR A 51 22.56 4.49 -8.91
C THR A 51 23.44 5.26 -7.95
N THR A 52 23.04 6.47 -7.56
CA THR A 52 23.75 7.24 -6.54
C THR A 52 23.65 6.60 -5.16
N LEU A 53 22.48 6.10 -4.74
CA LEU A 53 22.32 5.37 -3.49
C LEU A 53 23.17 4.07 -3.45
N LEU A 54 23.28 3.37 -4.58
CA LEU A 54 24.15 2.20 -4.70
C LEU A 54 25.61 2.58 -4.49
N ALA A 55 26.06 3.69 -5.09
CA ALA A 55 27.45 4.18 -4.92
C ALA A 55 27.72 4.62 -3.47
N GLU A 56 26.79 5.33 -2.84
CA GLU A 56 26.87 5.74 -1.42
C GLU A 56 26.90 4.53 -0.48
N GLY A 57 26.14 3.47 -0.81
CA GLY A 57 26.18 2.19 -0.09
C GLY A 57 27.40 1.32 -0.40
N ASN A 58 28.41 1.84 -1.11
CA ASN A 58 29.61 1.10 -1.54
C ASN A 58 29.28 -0.16 -2.38
N ILE A 59 28.20 -0.11 -3.15
CA ILE A 59 27.82 -1.18 -4.07
C ILE A 59 28.36 -0.88 -5.47
N SER A 60 29.34 -1.64 -5.92
CA SER A 60 29.92 -1.48 -7.26
C SER A 60 28.97 -1.91 -8.35
N ILE A 61 28.71 -1.02 -9.31
CA ILE A 61 27.98 -1.30 -10.53
C ILE A 61 28.92 -1.96 -11.54
N LYS A 62 28.54 -3.09 -12.10
CA LYS A 62 29.30 -3.76 -13.17
C LYS A 62 29.25 -2.90 -14.42
N LYS A 63 30.42 -2.56 -15.02
CA LYS A 63 30.47 -2.04 -16.38
C LYS A 63 30.03 -3.15 -17.33
N SER A 64 29.13 -2.83 -18.25
CA SER A 64 28.65 -3.74 -19.28
C SER A 64 29.80 -4.17 -20.18
N ASP A 65 30.43 -5.31 -19.90
CA ASP A 65 31.26 -5.99 -20.89
C ASP A 65 30.34 -6.79 -21.80
N THR A 66 30.40 -6.44 -23.07
CA THR A 66 29.79 -7.16 -24.20
C THR A 66 30.39 -8.54 -24.34
N GLN A 67 29.79 -9.56 -23.73
CA GLN A 67 30.00 -11.00 -24.00
C GLN A 67 28.91 -11.78 -23.24
N THR A 68 28.30 -12.79 -23.72
CA THR A 68 28.39 -13.78 -24.82
C THR A 68 27.01 -14.42 -24.95
N LYS A 69 26.61 -14.72 -26.19
CA LYS A 69 25.48 -15.59 -26.48
C LYS A 69 25.87 -17.01 -26.08
N SER A 70 25.35 -17.54 -24.99
CA SER A 70 25.04 -18.96 -24.79
C SER A 70 24.50 -19.16 -23.36
N ASP A 71 23.52 -20.07 -23.25
CA ASP A 71 22.88 -20.60 -22.04
C ASP A 71 21.65 -19.86 -21.51
N VAL A 72 20.66 -19.77 -22.37
CA VAL A 72 19.26 -19.55 -21.95
C VAL A 72 18.51 -20.86 -22.17
N GLN A 73 18.58 -21.75 -21.20
CA GLN A 73 17.55 -22.74 -20.88
C GLN A 73 18.04 -23.59 -19.68
N ASN A 74 17.27 -23.57 -18.57
CA ASN A 74 17.48 -24.41 -17.37
C ASN A 74 18.64 -24.07 -16.43
N ALA A 75 18.89 -22.79 -16.14
CA ALA A 75 19.79 -22.46 -15.05
C ALA A 75 19.04 -22.57 -13.70
N ASP A 76 19.59 -23.33 -12.75
CA ASP A 76 19.19 -23.26 -11.35
C ASP A 76 19.47 -21.83 -10.84
N CYS A 77 18.57 -21.31 -10.00
CA CYS A 77 18.75 -19.99 -9.40
C CYS A 77 20.07 -20.00 -8.60
N PRO A 78 21.00 -19.04 -8.81
CA PRO A 78 22.22 -19.01 -8.01
C PRO A 78 21.84 -18.79 -6.54
N GLU A 79 22.10 -19.79 -5.70
CA GLU A 79 21.85 -19.73 -4.25
C GLU A 79 22.74 -18.70 -3.55
N THR A 80 23.87 -18.35 -4.17
CA THR A 80 24.86 -17.40 -3.65
C THR A 80 24.92 -16.15 -4.54
N GLY A 81 24.76 -14.98 -3.95
CA GLY A 81 24.90 -13.71 -4.67
C GLY A 81 24.00 -12.60 -4.12
N ARG A 82 24.15 -11.42 -4.72
CA ARG A 82 23.30 -10.26 -4.38
C ARG A 82 21.86 -10.51 -4.84
N ARG A 83 20.92 -10.29 -3.95
CA ARG A 83 19.48 -10.35 -4.28
C ARG A 83 18.90 -8.96 -4.08
N ILE A 84 18.08 -8.51 -5.04
CA ILE A 84 17.43 -7.21 -4.99
C ILE A 84 15.91 -7.39 -5.07
N PHE A 85 15.21 -6.68 -4.20
CA PHE A 85 13.76 -6.58 -4.19
C PHE A 85 13.34 -5.12 -4.31
N VAL A 86 12.34 -4.85 -5.15
CA VAL A 86 11.80 -3.51 -5.38
C VAL A 86 10.35 -3.46 -4.93
N ALA A 87 10.06 -2.57 -3.98
CA ALA A 87 8.71 -2.11 -3.68
C ALA A 87 8.53 -0.71 -4.29
N ALA A 88 7.36 -0.41 -4.81
CA ALA A 88 7.05 0.92 -5.31
C ALA A 88 5.58 1.27 -5.10
N THR A 89 5.27 2.56 -5.04
CA THR A 89 3.87 3.01 -5.08
C THR A 89 3.13 2.42 -6.27
N CYS A 90 1.81 2.32 -6.20
CA CYS A 90 0.93 1.86 -7.29
C CYS A 90 0.93 2.87 -8.46
N SER A 91 2.11 3.05 -9.05
CA SER A 91 2.42 3.98 -10.15
C SER A 91 2.84 3.19 -11.38
N MET A 92 2.84 3.81 -12.55
CA MET A 92 3.20 3.16 -13.80
C MET A 92 4.26 3.92 -14.57
N ALA A 93 5.13 3.20 -15.28
CA ALA A 93 6.05 3.77 -16.26
C ALA A 93 5.54 3.51 -17.69
N VAL A 94 5.57 4.53 -18.52
CA VAL A 94 5.10 4.50 -19.92
C VAL A 94 6.31 4.70 -20.84
N VAL A 95 6.65 3.67 -21.60
CA VAL A 95 7.86 3.66 -22.43
C VAL A 95 7.52 3.29 -23.87
N GLU A 96 8.30 3.79 -24.83
CA GLU A 96 8.19 3.48 -26.24
C GLU A 96 9.22 2.43 -26.61
N ARG A 97 8.82 1.41 -27.38
CA ARG A 97 9.77 0.49 -27.99
C ARG A 97 10.25 1.07 -29.30
N ILE A 98 11.54 1.27 -29.42
CA ILE A 98 12.21 1.84 -30.60
C ILE A 98 13.26 0.87 -31.13
N GLU A 99 13.59 1.01 -32.41
CA GLU A 99 14.66 0.24 -33.03
C GLU A 99 15.81 1.18 -33.42
N VAL A 100 17.02 0.84 -32.95
CA VAL A 100 18.24 1.59 -33.26
C VAL A 100 19.30 0.58 -33.75
N ASN A 101 19.73 0.73 -34.99
CA ASN A 101 20.74 -0.14 -35.61
C ASN A 101 20.37 -1.64 -35.55
N GLY A 102 19.09 -1.99 -35.81
CA GLY A 102 18.61 -3.36 -35.79
C GLY A 102 18.44 -4.00 -34.39
N ARG A 103 18.60 -3.21 -33.32
CA ARG A 103 18.39 -3.64 -31.94
C ARG A 103 17.19 -2.89 -31.35
N LYS A 104 16.41 -3.58 -30.53
CA LYS A 104 15.22 -3.01 -29.87
C LYS A 104 15.58 -2.47 -28.49
N PHE A 105 15.08 -1.27 -28.21
CA PHE A 105 15.25 -0.60 -26.94
C PHE A 105 13.89 -0.11 -26.42
N LEU A 106 13.79 0.06 -25.09
CA LEU A 106 12.73 0.78 -24.45
C LEU A 106 13.26 2.18 -24.08
N SER A 107 12.53 3.20 -24.47
CA SER A 107 12.82 4.60 -24.20
C SER A 107 11.69 5.22 -23.38
N PRO A 108 11.93 5.71 -22.16
CA PRO A 108 10.96 6.47 -21.40
C PRO A 108 10.40 7.64 -22.21
N LEU A 109 9.09 7.83 -22.15
CA LEU A 109 8.43 8.99 -22.75
C LEU A 109 8.62 10.22 -21.85
N GLU A 110 8.31 11.41 -22.37
CA GLU A 110 8.32 12.61 -21.53
C GLU A 110 7.31 12.46 -20.38
N GLU A 111 7.74 12.72 -19.14
CA GLU A 111 6.94 12.54 -17.93
C GLU A 111 6.39 11.10 -17.83
N ASP A 112 7.24 10.14 -18.07
CA ASP A 112 6.91 8.74 -18.30
C ASP A 112 6.34 8.03 -17.07
N ILE A 113 6.69 8.43 -15.84
CA ILE A 113 6.11 7.84 -14.63
C ILE A 113 4.85 8.61 -14.23
N ILE A 114 3.70 7.96 -14.38
CA ILE A 114 2.41 8.46 -13.90
C ILE A 114 2.22 7.96 -12.46
N VAL A 115 2.26 8.91 -11.51
CA VAL A 115 2.19 8.60 -10.07
C VAL A 115 0.78 8.15 -9.68
N TRP A 116 0.65 7.33 -8.65
CA TRP A 116 -0.62 6.76 -8.20
C TRP A 116 -1.71 7.81 -7.94
N MET A 117 -1.38 8.95 -7.34
CA MET A 117 -2.31 10.04 -7.03
C MET A 117 -2.70 10.90 -8.25
N ASP A 118 -2.15 10.63 -9.43
CA ASP A 118 -2.55 11.29 -10.67
C ASP A 118 -3.98 10.92 -11.04
N SER A 119 -4.85 11.91 -11.16
CA SER A 119 -6.28 11.70 -11.44
C SER A 119 -6.72 12.13 -12.84
N ARG A 120 -5.76 12.19 -13.80
CA ARG A 120 -6.03 12.56 -15.20
C ARG A 120 -7.05 11.66 -15.91
N ALA A 121 -7.21 10.42 -15.45
CA ALA A 121 -8.03 9.39 -16.08
C ALA A 121 -9.48 9.34 -15.54
N SER A 122 -10.04 10.47 -15.09
CA SER A 122 -11.39 10.51 -14.50
C SER A 122 -12.48 10.07 -15.47
N ALA A 123 -12.41 10.50 -16.74
CA ALA A 123 -13.37 10.07 -17.78
C ALA A 123 -13.25 8.58 -18.09
N GLN A 124 -12.03 8.05 -18.14
CA GLN A 124 -11.77 6.63 -18.39
C GLN A 124 -12.21 5.76 -17.20
N ALA A 125 -12.05 6.24 -15.97
CA ALA A 125 -12.54 5.56 -14.78
C ALA A 125 -14.07 5.39 -14.81
N GLN A 126 -14.78 6.46 -15.13
CA GLN A 126 -16.23 6.40 -15.31
C GLN A 126 -16.61 5.46 -16.45
N TRP A 127 -15.98 5.61 -17.62
CA TRP A 127 -16.24 4.80 -18.81
C TRP A 127 -16.05 3.31 -18.55
N LEU A 128 -15.00 2.91 -17.80
CA LEU A 128 -14.74 1.53 -17.40
C LEU A 128 -15.77 1.03 -16.40
N SER A 129 -16.14 1.85 -15.40
CA SER A 129 -17.14 1.50 -14.39
C SER A 129 -18.51 1.19 -14.99
N GLU A 130 -18.85 1.80 -16.13
CA GLU A 130 -20.11 1.57 -16.85
C GLU A 130 -20.09 0.31 -17.72
N ARG A 131 -18.89 -0.25 -18.04
CA ARG A 131 -18.70 -1.34 -19.02
C ARG A 131 -18.17 -2.63 -18.46
N LEU A 132 -17.52 -2.55 -17.30
CA LEU A 132 -17.04 -3.75 -16.61
C LEU A 132 -18.18 -4.45 -15.88
N ASP A 133 -18.13 -5.77 -15.87
CA ASP A 133 -19.12 -6.57 -15.15
C ASP A 133 -19.11 -6.28 -13.66
N ALA A 134 -20.29 -6.34 -13.03
CA ALA A 134 -20.43 -6.13 -11.60
C ALA A 134 -19.52 -7.03 -10.75
N SER A 135 -19.25 -8.26 -11.21
CA SER A 135 -18.33 -9.20 -10.53
C SER A 135 -16.88 -8.70 -10.52
N VAL A 136 -16.43 -8.03 -11.60
CA VAL A 136 -15.10 -7.41 -11.67
C VAL A 136 -15.05 -6.18 -10.77
N LEU A 137 -16.07 -5.32 -10.84
CA LEU A 137 -16.14 -4.11 -10.02
C LEU A 137 -16.18 -4.45 -8.53
N GLN A 138 -16.91 -5.51 -8.14
CA GLN A 138 -16.98 -5.95 -6.75
C GLN A 138 -15.60 -6.35 -6.19
N GLN A 139 -14.71 -6.93 -7.02
CA GLN A 139 -13.34 -7.28 -6.60
C GLN A 139 -12.46 -6.06 -6.27
N ILE A 140 -12.86 -4.87 -6.70
CA ILE A 140 -12.07 -3.64 -6.55
C ILE A 140 -12.84 -2.54 -5.82
N GLY A 141 -13.77 -2.92 -4.95
CA GLY A 141 -14.52 -1.97 -4.10
C GLY A 141 -15.73 -1.34 -4.77
N GLY A 142 -16.22 -1.88 -5.90
CA GLY A 142 -17.49 -1.50 -6.53
C GLY A 142 -17.40 -0.52 -7.70
N GLN A 143 -16.28 0.15 -7.89
CA GLN A 143 -16.08 1.08 -9.03
C GLN A 143 -14.60 1.27 -9.36
N ILE A 144 -14.32 1.70 -10.58
CA ILE A 144 -13.00 2.18 -10.99
C ILE A 144 -12.83 3.63 -10.56
N THR A 145 -11.68 3.95 -9.94
CA THR A 145 -11.32 5.34 -9.58
C THR A 145 -10.21 5.87 -10.49
N PRO A 146 -10.08 7.20 -10.65
CA PRO A 146 -9.02 7.79 -11.48
C PRO A 146 -7.59 7.44 -11.02
N GLU A 147 -7.42 7.12 -9.74
CA GLU A 147 -6.13 6.74 -9.16
C GLU A 147 -5.69 5.32 -9.57
N MET A 148 -6.63 4.45 -9.94
CA MET A 148 -6.33 3.07 -10.32
C MET A 148 -5.53 2.99 -11.62
N GLY A 149 -4.57 2.06 -11.67
CA GLY A 149 -3.72 1.83 -12.83
C GLY A 149 -4.50 1.52 -14.10
N ILE A 150 -5.58 0.74 -14.00
CA ILE A 150 -6.41 0.36 -15.15
C ILE A 150 -7.08 1.56 -15.83
N ALA A 151 -7.53 2.58 -15.07
CA ALA A 151 -8.08 3.81 -15.65
C ALA A 151 -7.02 4.58 -16.44
N LYS A 152 -5.81 4.69 -15.87
CA LYS A 152 -4.67 5.34 -16.52
C LYS A 152 -4.18 4.54 -17.72
N LEU A 153 -4.24 3.21 -17.65
CA LEU A 153 -3.91 2.33 -18.78
C LEU A 153 -4.85 2.58 -19.97
N ARG A 154 -6.16 2.74 -19.73
CA ARG A 154 -7.12 3.15 -20.76
C ARG A 154 -6.80 4.55 -21.31
N TRP A 155 -6.41 5.50 -20.45
CA TRP A 155 -6.00 6.83 -20.88
C TRP A 155 -4.74 6.78 -21.78
N VAL A 156 -3.74 5.97 -21.43
CA VAL A 156 -2.54 5.75 -22.26
C VAL A 156 -2.92 5.17 -23.61
N TYR A 157 -3.80 4.16 -23.62
CA TYR A 157 -4.30 3.59 -24.86
C TYR A 157 -4.95 4.63 -25.77
N GLU A 158 -5.87 5.44 -25.24
CA GLU A 158 -6.55 6.49 -26.03
C GLU A 158 -5.59 7.56 -26.54
N LYS A 159 -4.52 7.84 -25.80
CA LYS A 159 -3.50 8.81 -26.20
C LYS A 159 -2.62 8.31 -27.36
N TYR A 160 -2.32 7.02 -27.41
CA TYR A 160 -1.33 6.47 -28.33
C TYR A 160 -1.92 5.58 -29.44
N GLN A 161 -3.20 5.19 -29.35
CA GLN A 161 -3.84 4.43 -30.44
C GLN A 161 -3.79 5.22 -31.76
N GLY A 162 -3.39 4.57 -32.85
CA GLY A 162 -3.22 5.18 -34.16
C GLY A 162 -1.99 6.10 -34.30
N SER A 163 -1.10 6.12 -33.31
CA SER A 163 0.13 6.92 -33.35
C SER A 163 1.27 6.25 -34.13
N GLY A 164 1.16 4.96 -34.40
CA GLY A 164 2.24 4.14 -34.96
C GLY A 164 3.37 3.82 -33.99
N LYS A 165 3.23 4.18 -32.71
CA LYS A 165 4.20 3.90 -31.65
C LYS A 165 3.86 2.57 -30.96
N GLU A 166 4.87 1.77 -30.68
CA GLU A 166 4.73 0.60 -29.80
C GLU A 166 5.01 1.01 -28.37
N VAL A 167 3.96 1.14 -27.55
CA VAL A 167 4.04 1.63 -26.17
C VAL A 167 3.87 0.49 -25.19
N LEU A 168 4.77 0.38 -24.22
CA LEU A 168 4.67 -0.54 -23.10
C LEU A 168 4.41 0.24 -21.80
N VAL A 169 3.53 -0.31 -20.97
CA VAL A 169 3.20 0.22 -19.65
C VAL A 169 3.59 -0.80 -18.60
N PHE A 170 4.46 -0.39 -17.69
CA PHE A 170 4.94 -1.24 -16.60
C PHE A 170 4.37 -0.77 -15.26
N GLU A 171 4.14 -1.70 -14.33
CA GLU A 171 4.13 -1.36 -12.91
C GLU A 171 5.46 -0.71 -12.55
N LEU A 172 5.47 0.29 -11.66
CA LEU A 172 6.71 1.00 -11.34
C LEU A 172 7.76 0.08 -10.71
N TYR A 173 7.35 -0.86 -9.84
CA TYR A 173 8.29 -1.84 -9.27
C TYR A 173 8.85 -2.80 -10.34
N ASP A 174 8.04 -3.17 -11.35
CA ASP A 174 8.49 -3.98 -12.48
C ASP A 174 9.44 -3.21 -13.39
N TRP A 175 9.17 -1.93 -13.63
CA TRP A 175 10.05 -1.08 -14.43
C TRP A 175 11.44 -0.97 -13.81
N VAL A 176 11.51 -0.65 -12.52
CA VAL A 176 12.80 -0.57 -11.81
C VAL A 176 13.50 -1.93 -11.80
N SER A 177 12.77 -3.02 -11.58
CA SER A 177 13.29 -4.39 -11.66
C SER A 177 13.79 -4.73 -13.07
N TYR A 178 13.09 -4.26 -14.10
CA TYR A 178 13.49 -4.40 -15.50
C TYR A 178 14.83 -3.72 -15.79
N LEU A 179 15.03 -2.51 -15.29
CA LEU A 179 16.29 -1.79 -15.44
C LEU A 179 17.46 -2.60 -14.84
N PHE A 180 17.29 -3.22 -13.66
CA PHE A 180 18.32 -4.09 -13.09
C PHE A 180 18.56 -5.36 -13.95
N ALA A 181 17.52 -5.95 -14.50
CA ALA A 181 17.60 -7.16 -15.32
C ALA A 181 18.22 -6.87 -16.70
N ALA A 182 17.98 -5.70 -17.27
CA ALA A 182 18.40 -5.34 -18.62
C ALA A 182 19.76 -4.62 -18.69
N GLY A 183 20.31 -4.15 -17.55
CA GLY A 183 21.64 -3.52 -17.50
C GLY A 183 21.63 -2.03 -17.19
N GLY A 184 20.47 -1.48 -16.85
CA GLY A 184 20.30 -0.06 -16.48
C GLY A 184 19.90 0.83 -17.65
N LEU A 185 19.50 2.05 -17.31
CA LEU A 185 19.18 3.08 -18.29
C LEU A 185 20.46 3.80 -18.74
N SER A 186 20.74 3.80 -20.02
CA SER A 186 21.90 4.44 -20.62
C SER A 186 21.46 5.31 -21.79
N ASN A 187 21.85 6.58 -21.79
CA ASN A 187 21.41 7.56 -22.79
C ASN A 187 19.89 7.58 -23.02
N GLY A 188 19.12 7.51 -21.92
CA GLY A 188 17.67 7.51 -21.98
C GLY A 188 17.05 6.22 -22.54
N MET A 189 17.81 5.14 -22.68
CA MET A 189 17.32 3.88 -23.27
C MET A 189 17.81 2.67 -22.49
N VAL A 190 17.06 1.57 -22.59
CA VAL A 190 17.46 0.25 -22.08
C VAL A 190 17.16 -0.82 -23.14
N GLU A 191 18.05 -1.79 -23.30
CA GLU A 191 17.86 -2.88 -24.28
C GLU A 191 16.66 -3.76 -23.93
N CYS A 192 15.83 -4.10 -24.93
CA CYS A 192 14.68 -4.97 -24.73
C CYS A 192 15.08 -6.37 -24.27
N LEU A 193 14.36 -6.90 -23.30
CA LEU A 193 14.41 -8.31 -22.93
C LEU A 193 13.43 -9.12 -23.80
N GLN A 194 13.83 -10.33 -24.18
CA GLN A 194 12.95 -11.21 -24.92
C GLN A 194 11.78 -11.66 -24.04
N GLY A 195 10.54 -11.50 -24.52
CA GLY A 195 9.34 -11.88 -23.77
C GLY A 195 8.93 -10.87 -22.69
N ASP A 196 9.22 -9.58 -22.90
CA ASP A 196 8.94 -8.48 -21.99
C ASP A 196 7.49 -7.94 -22.05
N VAL A 197 6.62 -8.59 -22.79
CA VAL A 197 5.17 -8.30 -22.84
C VAL A 197 4.41 -9.38 -22.09
N VAL A 198 3.47 -8.94 -21.24
CA VAL A 198 2.62 -9.85 -20.48
C VAL A 198 1.68 -10.62 -21.41
N GLU A 199 1.73 -11.94 -21.34
CA GLU A 199 0.70 -12.79 -21.91
C GLU A 199 -0.50 -12.83 -20.96
N CYS A 200 -1.69 -12.48 -21.47
CA CYS A 200 -2.91 -12.46 -20.66
C CYS A 200 -3.29 -13.87 -20.22
N HIS A 201 -3.46 -14.03 -18.89
CA HIS A 201 -3.99 -15.28 -18.35
C HIS A 201 -5.51 -15.15 -18.18
N PRO A 202 -6.33 -16.13 -18.67
CA PRO A 202 -7.79 -16.01 -18.64
C PRO A 202 -8.38 -15.95 -17.21
N GLN A 203 -7.67 -16.47 -16.21
CA GLN A 203 -8.13 -16.55 -14.82
C GLN A 203 -7.38 -15.61 -13.87
N SER A 204 -6.56 -14.70 -14.41
CA SER A 204 -5.83 -13.78 -13.55
C SER A 204 -6.78 -12.79 -12.86
N ARG A 205 -6.44 -12.41 -11.65
CA ARG A 205 -7.13 -11.39 -10.86
C ARG A 205 -6.20 -10.21 -10.67
N ALA A 206 -6.74 -9.02 -10.89
CA ALA A 206 -5.96 -7.80 -10.70
C ALA A 206 -5.55 -7.64 -9.24
N MET A 207 -4.37 -7.11 -9.06
CA MET A 207 -3.86 -6.74 -7.76
C MET A 207 -4.12 -5.25 -7.52
N ASP A 208 -5.10 -4.93 -6.67
CA ASP A 208 -5.40 -3.58 -6.21
C ASP A 208 -5.58 -2.53 -7.33
N GLY A 209 -6.22 -2.91 -8.45
CA GLY A 209 -6.44 -2.01 -9.57
C GLY A 209 -5.15 -1.61 -10.32
N SER A 210 -4.08 -2.35 -10.16
CA SER A 210 -2.78 -2.16 -10.79
C SER A 210 -2.82 -2.25 -12.34
N VAL A 211 -1.67 -2.10 -12.96
CA VAL A 211 -1.54 -2.19 -14.42
C VAL A 211 -1.62 -3.63 -14.90
N LYS A 212 -0.96 -4.56 -14.21
CA LYS A 212 -0.93 -5.98 -14.61
C LYS A 212 -1.82 -6.85 -13.73
N GLY A 213 -2.04 -8.08 -14.18
CA GLY A 213 -2.84 -9.06 -13.46
C GLY A 213 -4.29 -9.13 -13.90
N TRP A 214 -4.74 -8.25 -14.75
CA TRP A 214 -6.08 -8.26 -15.31
C TRP A 214 -6.29 -9.41 -16.29
N GLY A 215 -7.45 -10.06 -16.20
CA GLY A 215 -7.84 -11.09 -17.16
C GLY A 215 -8.04 -10.53 -18.59
N LYS A 216 -7.91 -11.43 -19.56
CA LYS A 216 -8.04 -11.06 -20.99
C LYS A 216 -9.32 -10.28 -21.28
N PHE A 217 -10.46 -10.70 -20.74
CA PHE A 217 -11.75 -10.02 -20.95
C PHE A 217 -11.71 -8.53 -20.56
N VAL A 218 -11.09 -8.22 -19.43
CA VAL A 218 -10.94 -6.83 -18.95
C VAL A 218 -10.00 -6.05 -19.88
N LEU A 219 -8.89 -6.65 -20.28
CA LEU A 219 -7.91 -6.00 -21.17
C LEU A 219 -8.46 -5.80 -22.57
N ASP A 220 -9.32 -6.68 -23.08
CA ASP A 220 -10.02 -6.48 -24.36
C ASP A 220 -10.94 -5.24 -24.31
N ILE A 221 -11.54 -4.94 -23.15
CA ILE A 221 -12.30 -3.70 -22.94
C ILE A 221 -11.35 -2.50 -22.88
N VAL A 222 -10.23 -2.62 -22.15
CA VAL A 222 -9.26 -1.52 -21.97
C VAL A 222 -8.59 -1.12 -23.28
N PHE A 223 -8.09 -2.08 -24.05
CA PHE A 223 -7.29 -1.85 -25.26
C PHE A 223 -8.08 -1.93 -26.57
N GLY A 224 -9.33 -2.39 -26.56
CA GLY A 224 -10.05 -2.63 -27.79
C GLY A 224 -9.37 -3.69 -28.65
N ARG A 225 -9.09 -3.34 -29.94
CA ARG A 225 -8.55 -4.29 -30.94
C ARG A 225 -7.14 -3.97 -31.44
N THR A 226 -6.42 -3.04 -30.82
CA THR A 226 -5.09 -2.65 -31.29
C THR A 226 -4.00 -3.13 -30.34
N ASP A 227 -2.85 -3.52 -30.90
CA ASP A 227 -1.67 -3.99 -30.14
C ASP A 227 -0.63 -2.89 -29.90
N GLU A 228 -0.97 -1.62 -30.16
CA GLU A 228 -0.04 -0.50 -30.03
C GLU A 228 0.35 -0.19 -28.57
N VAL A 229 -0.56 -0.47 -27.62
CA VAL A 229 -0.29 -0.34 -26.18
C VAL A 229 -0.39 -1.70 -25.54
N ARG A 230 0.65 -2.10 -24.82
CA ARG A 230 0.75 -3.41 -24.15
C ARG A 230 1.32 -3.26 -22.76
N ILE A 231 1.09 -4.26 -21.92
CA ILE A 231 1.64 -4.32 -20.57
C ILE A 231 3.03 -4.96 -20.62
N GLY A 232 4.02 -4.24 -20.09
CA GLY A 232 5.37 -4.72 -19.94
C GLY A 232 5.61 -5.42 -18.60
N HIS A 233 6.57 -6.31 -18.55
CA HIS A 233 7.04 -6.95 -17.32
C HIS A 233 8.49 -7.44 -17.44
N VAL A 234 9.08 -7.86 -16.31
CA VAL A 234 10.35 -8.57 -16.31
C VAL A 234 10.10 -10.02 -16.73
N PRO A 235 10.64 -10.50 -17.86
CA PRO A 235 10.45 -11.88 -18.26
C PRO A 235 11.11 -12.84 -17.29
N THR A 236 10.38 -13.88 -16.93
CA THR A 236 10.86 -14.88 -15.98
C THR A 236 11.89 -15.81 -16.59
N GLN A 237 13.11 -15.75 -16.07
CA GLN A 237 14.23 -16.63 -16.47
C GLN A 237 14.31 -17.92 -15.65
N PHE A 238 13.72 -17.94 -14.44
CA PHE A 238 13.76 -19.08 -13.53
C PHE A 238 12.39 -19.74 -13.42
N ARG A 239 12.17 -20.85 -14.11
CA ARG A 239 10.85 -21.54 -14.16
C ARG A 239 10.81 -22.88 -13.40
N LYS A 240 11.97 -23.44 -13.01
CA LYS A 240 12.04 -24.78 -12.43
C LYS A 240 11.50 -24.79 -11.00
N GLY A 241 10.57 -25.68 -10.71
CA GLY A 241 10.03 -25.88 -9.35
C GLY A 241 8.86 -24.98 -8.94
N ARG A 242 8.30 -24.15 -9.83
CA ARG A 242 7.16 -23.31 -9.51
C ARG A 242 5.87 -24.11 -9.40
N LYS A 243 5.13 -23.85 -8.33
CA LYS A 243 3.80 -24.41 -8.09
C LYS A 243 2.69 -23.60 -8.78
N SER A 244 2.94 -22.32 -9.11
CA SER A 244 1.98 -21.40 -9.68
C SER A 244 2.37 -20.92 -11.08
N ALA A 245 1.37 -20.60 -11.91
CA ALA A 245 1.56 -19.91 -13.18
C ALA A 245 2.05 -18.47 -13.01
N PHE A 246 1.85 -17.89 -11.81
CA PHE A 246 2.26 -16.55 -11.44
C PHE A 246 3.59 -16.58 -10.68
N CYS A 247 4.28 -15.45 -10.71
CA CYS A 247 5.46 -15.17 -9.92
C CYS A 247 5.02 -14.40 -8.67
N PHE A 248 5.15 -14.99 -7.51
CA PHE A 248 4.85 -14.31 -6.26
C PHE A 248 5.95 -13.30 -5.89
N ALA A 249 5.58 -12.29 -5.10
CA ALA A 249 6.53 -11.31 -4.60
C ALA A 249 7.66 -12.01 -3.81
N GLY A 250 8.90 -11.62 -4.10
CA GLY A 250 10.09 -12.24 -3.50
C GLY A 250 10.65 -13.46 -4.25
N GLU A 251 9.93 -14.01 -5.24
CA GLU A 251 10.49 -15.09 -6.07
C GLU A 251 11.55 -14.56 -7.06
N PRO A 252 12.61 -15.33 -7.33
CA PRO A 252 13.60 -14.97 -8.34
C PRO A 252 13.00 -14.92 -9.74
N ILE A 253 13.23 -13.81 -10.47
CA ILE A 253 12.71 -13.63 -11.83
C ILE A 253 13.79 -13.51 -12.89
N ALA A 254 14.89 -12.78 -12.62
CA ALA A 254 15.90 -12.53 -13.62
C ALA A 254 17.29 -12.40 -13.01
N LYS A 255 18.33 -12.61 -13.84
CA LYS A 255 19.71 -12.25 -13.51
C LYS A 255 19.82 -10.72 -13.45
N ASN A 256 20.52 -10.22 -12.44
CA ASN A 256 20.80 -8.80 -12.30
C ASN A 256 22.06 -8.43 -13.10
N LYS A 257 21.90 -7.74 -14.22
CA LYS A 257 23.03 -7.33 -15.08
C LYS A 257 23.80 -6.12 -14.51
N VAL A 258 23.16 -5.30 -13.67
CA VAL A 258 23.78 -4.10 -13.07
C VAL A 258 24.72 -4.46 -11.93
N LEU A 259 24.31 -5.32 -11.02
CA LEU A 259 25.04 -5.63 -9.79
C LEU A 259 25.62 -7.05 -9.77
N GLY A 260 25.16 -7.91 -10.67
CA GLY A 260 25.29 -9.36 -10.54
C GLY A 260 24.32 -9.92 -9.50
N GLY A 261 24.13 -11.25 -9.52
CA GLY A 261 23.13 -11.91 -8.67
C GLY A 261 21.73 -11.90 -9.29
N VAL A 262 20.69 -11.71 -8.48
CA VAL A 262 19.30 -12.00 -8.85
C VAL A 262 18.38 -10.83 -8.57
N VAL A 263 17.47 -10.54 -9.48
CA VAL A 263 16.30 -9.68 -9.31
C VAL A 263 15.12 -10.54 -8.83
N LEU A 264 14.47 -10.13 -7.77
CA LEU A 264 13.26 -10.75 -7.25
C LEU A 264 12.02 -10.05 -7.81
N HIS A 265 10.91 -10.76 -7.90
CA HIS A 265 9.64 -10.16 -8.26
C HIS A 265 9.22 -9.18 -7.17
N GLY A 266 9.03 -7.92 -7.56
CA GLY A 266 8.62 -6.83 -6.66
C GLY A 266 7.13 -6.84 -6.32
N CYS A 267 6.69 -5.82 -5.61
CA CYS A 267 5.27 -5.57 -5.36
C CYS A 267 4.99 -4.08 -5.11
N ILE A 268 3.70 -3.73 -5.03
CA ILE A 268 3.28 -2.42 -4.55
C ILE A 268 3.73 -2.24 -3.09
N ASP A 269 4.17 -1.03 -2.72
CA ASP A 269 4.80 -0.70 -1.45
C ASP A 269 3.99 -1.11 -0.22
N CYS A 270 2.67 -0.93 -0.27
CA CYS A 270 1.77 -1.31 0.83
C CYS A 270 1.75 -2.82 1.13
N TYR A 271 2.15 -3.67 0.19
CA TYR A 271 2.23 -5.12 0.39
C TYR A 271 3.60 -5.59 0.90
N ALA A 272 4.65 -4.79 0.72
CA ALA A 272 6.02 -5.22 1.03
C ALA A 272 6.19 -5.65 2.50
N GLY A 273 5.54 -4.95 3.43
CA GLY A 273 5.55 -5.30 4.85
C GLY A 273 4.94 -6.68 5.12
N VAL A 274 3.83 -7.00 4.49
CA VAL A 274 3.14 -8.30 4.63
C VAL A 274 3.99 -9.42 4.05
N VAL A 275 4.51 -9.23 2.82
CA VAL A 275 5.38 -10.21 2.16
C VAL A 275 6.65 -10.48 3.00
N ALA A 276 7.25 -9.41 3.58
CA ALA A 276 8.41 -9.55 4.45
C ALA A 276 8.11 -10.36 5.70
N GLN A 277 6.94 -10.17 6.28
CA GLN A 277 6.52 -10.90 7.47
C GLN A 277 6.27 -12.38 7.19
N MET A 278 5.76 -12.72 6.01
CA MET A 278 5.61 -14.11 5.56
C MET A 278 6.97 -14.73 5.18
N ALA A 279 7.93 -13.95 4.69
CA ALA A 279 9.28 -14.41 4.41
C ALA A 279 10.12 -14.63 5.69
N ALA A 280 9.85 -13.87 6.75
CA ALA A 280 10.51 -14.01 8.05
C ALA A 280 9.96 -15.22 8.79
N LYS A 281 10.72 -16.30 8.85
CA LYS A 281 10.36 -17.67 9.31
C LYS A 281 9.92 -17.83 10.77
N LYS A 282 9.39 -16.81 11.47
CA LYS A 282 8.83 -16.99 12.82
C LYS A 282 7.70 -15.99 13.08
N CYS A 283 6.48 -16.42 12.90
CA CYS A 283 5.35 -15.84 13.63
C CYS A 283 5.29 -16.50 15.03
N LEU A 284 5.08 -15.71 16.08
CA LEU A 284 4.94 -16.24 17.44
C LEU A 284 3.77 -17.27 17.56
N LEU A 285 2.79 -17.19 16.64
CA LEU A 285 1.66 -18.12 16.57
C LEU A 285 1.92 -19.36 15.71
N GLU A 286 2.90 -19.33 14.77
CA GLU A 286 3.22 -20.52 13.94
C GLU A 286 3.86 -21.66 14.76
N GLU A 287 4.40 -21.37 15.95
CA GLU A 287 4.83 -22.40 16.89
C GLU A 287 3.65 -23.11 17.57
N VAL A 288 2.46 -22.50 17.55
CA VAL A 288 1.24 -22.99 18.24
C VAL A 288 0.21 -23.57 17.27
N ALA A 289 0.16 -23.12 16.03
CA ALA A 289 -0.80 -23.56 15.02
C ALA A 289 -0.15 -24.44 13.96
N SER A 290 -0.29 -25.75 14.13
CA SER A 290 -0.08 -26.68 13.02
C SER A 290 -1.07 -26.35 11.90
N GLU A 291 -0.54 -26.00 10.71
CA GLU A 291 -1.23 -25.88 9.44
C GLU A 291 -2.00 -24.55 9.13
N ASN A 292 -1.34 -23.62 8.44
CA ASN A 292 -1.82 -22.71 7.35
C ASN A 292 -3.29 -22.20 7.37
N LYS A 293 -3.87 -21.90 8.53
CA LYS A 293 -5.28 -21.44 8.58
C LYS A 293 -5.47 -20.13 9.35
N ILE A 294 -4.42 -19.36 9.57
CA ILE A 294 -4.51 -18.10 10.34
C ILE A 294 -5.12 -17.01 9.47
N VAL A 295 -6.21 -16.41 9.94
CA VAL A 295 -6.77 -15.18 9.38
C VAL A 295 -6.03 -14.00 9.99
N ALA A 296 -5.17 -13.38 9.20
CA ALA A 296 -4.33 -12.28 9.65
C ALA A 296 -4.71 -10.95 8.99
N LEU A 297 -4.63 -9.87 9.75
CA LEU A 297 -4.82 -8.50 9.29
C LEU A 297 -3.55 -7.69 9.56
N ASP A 298 -2.94 -7.19 8.50
CA ASP A 298 -1.82 -6.26 8.57
C ASP A 298 -2.34 -4.82 8.35
N MET A 299 -2.07 -3.94 9.31
CA MET A 299 -2.45 -2.53 9.30
C MET A 299 -1.22 -1.65 9.27
N VAL A 300 -1.03 -0.92 8.19
CA VAL A 300 0.02 0.09 8.06
C VAL A 300 -0.60 1.47 8.28
N ALA A 301 -0.50 2.00 9.50
CA ALA A 301 -1.10 3.25 9.93
C ALA A 301 -0.06 4.39 9.95
N GLY A 302 0.07 5.08 8.82
CA GLY A 302 0.95 6.22 8.60
C GLY A 302 0.18 7.50 8.32
N THR A 303 0.55 8.24 7.29
CA THR A 303 -0.19 9.41 6.76
C THR A 303 -1.60 9.01 6.33
N SER A 304 -1.72 7.87 5.65
CA SER A 304 -2.94 7.12 5.35
C SER A 304 -2.89 5.76 6.07
N THR A 305 -3.95 4.97 5.97
CA THR A 305 -3.93 3.57 6.43
C THR A 305 -4.16 2.64 5.25
N CYS A 306 -3.29 1.64 5.13
CA CYS A 306 -3.49 0.48 4.29
C CYS A 306 -3.71 -0.75 5.17
N PHE A 307 -4.68 -1.56 4.81
CA PHE A 307 -4.99 -2.85 5.41
C PHE A 307 -4.78 -3.94 4.37
N VAL A 308 -4.15 -5.02 4.77
CA VAL A 308 -4.00 -6.24 3.97
C VAL A 308 -4.44 -7.42 4.83
N ALA A 309 -5.51 -8.08 4.43
CA ALA A 309 -6.00 -9.26 5.14
C ALA A 309 -5.63 -10.53 4.37
N SER A 310 -4.93 -11.44 5.03
CA SER A 310 -4.59 -12.76 4.50
C SER A 310 -5.61 -13.77 5.00
N ILE A 311 -6.38 -14.36 4.09
CA ILE A 311 -7.46 -15.30 4.43
C ILE A 311 -7.27 -16.58 3.60
N PRO A 312 -6.80 -17.69 4.20
CA PRO A 312 -6.44 -18.90 3.46
C PRO A 312 -7.59 -19.53 2.65
N SER A 313 -8.83 -19.36 3.10
CA SER A 313 -10.03 -19.90 2.43
C SER A 313 -10.75 -18.90 1.54
N ALA A 314 -10.13 -17.72 1.28
CA ALA A 314 -10.77 -16.66 0.52
C ALA A 314 -10.99 -17.05 -0.96
N SER A 315 -12.25 -16.98 -1.39
CA SER A 315 -12.63 -17.28 -2.78
C SER A 315 -13.62 -16.27 -3.37
N LEU A 316 -14.28 -15.47 -2.54
CA LEU A 316 -15.35 -14.56 -2.93
C LEU A 316 -14.99 -13.10 -2.58
N PRO A 317 -15.38 -12.13 -3.40
CA PRO A 317 -15.29 -10.72 -3.06
C PRO A 317 -16.07 -10.39 -1.78
N ILE A 318 -15.53 -9.45 -1.00
CA ILE A 318 -16.22 -8.86 0.17
C ILE A 318 -16.61 -7.43 -0.22
N ASP A 319 -17.88 -7.08 -0.04
CA ASP A 319 -18.39 -5.77 -0.42
C ASP A 319 -17.61 -4.62 0.24
N GLY A 320 -17.14 -3.69 -0.60
CA GLY A 320 -16.35 -2.53 -0.20
C GLY A 320 -14.88 -2.81 0.09
N LEU A 321 -14.40 -4.06 -0.03
CA LEU A 321 -12.99 -4.43 0.02
C LEU A 321 -12.49 -4.84 -1.36
N TRP A 322 -11.20 -4.73 -1.60
CA TRP A 322 -10.56 -5.14 -2.84
C TRP A 322 -9.97 -6.55 -2.68
N GLY A 323 -10.27 -7.43 -3.60
CA GLY A 323 -9.83 -8.82 -3.60
C GLY A 323 -10.98 -9.84 -3.68
N PRO A 324 -10.69 -11.12 -3.46
CA PRO A 324 -9.38 -11.64 -3.09
C PRO A 324 -8.39 -11.62 -4.25
N PHE A 325 -7.13 -11.25 -3.99
CA PHE A 325 -6.04 -11.28 -4.95
C PHE A 325 -5.15 -12.49 -4.68
N ASP A 326 -4.80 -13.23 -5.72
CA ASP A 326 -4.03 -14.48 -5.66
C ASP A 326 -2.67 -14.40 -6.36
N GLN A 327 -2.21 -13.18 -6.68
CA GLN A 327 -0.97 -12.95 -7.42
C GLN A 327 0.18 -12.42 -6.57
N LEU A 328 -0.11 -11.96 -5.34
CA LEU A 328 0.90 -11.42 -4.45
C LEU A 328 1.69 -12.53 -3.74
N MET A 329 0.98 -13.53 -3.21
CA MET A 329 1.51 -14.65 -2.45
C MET A 329 0.57 -15.86 -2.57
N GLU A 330 0.99 -17.02 -2.02
CA GLU A 330 0.22 -18.27 -2.07
C GLU A 330 -1.16 -18.14 -1.38
N THR A 331 -1.21 -17.39 -0.27
CA THR A 331 -2.48 -17.10 0.42
C THR A 331 -3.18 -15.90 -0.23
N PRO A 332 -4.45 -16.02 -0.62
CA PRO A 332 -5.21 -14.89 -1.15
C PRO A 332 -5.31 -13.74 -0.15
N VAL A 333 -5.28 -12.51 -0.65
CA VAL A 333 -5.32 -11.31 0.17
C VAL A 333 -6.46 -10.37 -0.24
N TYR A 334 -7.02 -9.67 0.74
CA TYR A 334 -7.85 -8.50 0.52
C TYR A 334 -7.06 -7.25 0.88
N ALA A 335 -7.19 -6.20 0.05
CA ALA A 335 -6.60 -4.90 0.32
C ALA A 335 -7.71 -3.86 0.47
N PHE A 336 -7.53 -2.95 1.42
CA PHE A 336 -8.45 -1.84 1.65
C PHE A 336 -7.72 -0.74 2.42
N GLY A 337 -8.34 0.41 2.55
CA GLY A 337 -7.64 1.49 3.22
C GLY A 337 -8.41 2.79 3.29
N GLN A 338 -7.77 3.74 3.96
CA GLN A 338 -8.30 5.08 4.13
C GLN A 338 -7.31 6.13 3.62
N PRO A 339 -7.78 7.18 2.97
CA PRO A 339 -6.91 8.19 2.37
C PRO A 339 -6.18 9.04 3.39
N ALA A 340 -6.67 9.09 4.63
CA ALA A 340 -6.07 9.90 5.67
C ALA A 340 -6.18 9.23 7.04
N THR A 341 -5.07 9.22 7.78
CA THR A 341 -4.96 8.80 9.18
C THR A 341 -4.12 9.83 9.92
N GLY A 342 -2.80 9.76 9.86
CA GLY A 342 -1.91 10.78 10.41
C GLY A 342 -2.19 12.16 9.84
N LYS A 343 -2.55 12.25 8.57
CA LYS A 343 -2.93 13.49 7.89
C LYS A 343 -4.12 14.23 8.54
N LEU A 344 -5.04 13.52 9.19
CA LEU A 344 -6.14 14.18 9.91
C LEU A 344 -5.64 14.96 11.13
N PHE A 345 -4.57 14.51 11.76
CA PHE A 345 -4.00 15.19 12.94
C PHE A 345 -3.20 16.45 12.58
N GLU A 346 -2.72 16.59 11.33
CA GLU A 346 -2.01 17.81 10.88
C GLU A 346 -2.81 19.09 11.13
N GLN A 347 -4.14 19.00 11.17
CA GLN A 347 -5.02 20.12 11.48
C GLN A 347 -4.98 20.57 12.95
N LEU A 348 -4.48 19.71 13.83
CA LEU A 348 -4.34 19.98 15.26
C LEU A 348 -2.93 20.39 15.65
N LEU A 349 -1.95 20.06 14.81
CA LEU A 349 -0.54 20.32 15.06
C LEU A 349 -0.22 21.75 14.64
N GLY A 350 0.05 22.61 15.60
CA GLY A 350 0.62 23.93 15.40
C GLY A 350 2.16 23.87 15.30
N PRO A 351 2.83 25.00 15.08
CA PRO A 351 4.29 25.07 15.11
C PRO A 351 4.86 24.55 16.45
N GLY A 352 5.68 23.50 16.38
CA GLY A 352 6.31 22.87 17.55
C GLY A 352 5.47 21.79 18.24
N ASP A 353 4.25 21.53 17.81
CA ASP A 353 3.45 20.43 18.36
C ASP A 353 3.92 19.08 17.82
N THR A 354 3.81 18.07 18.68
CA THR A 354 4.06 16.66 18.35
C THR A 354 2.88 15.80 18.82
N PHE A 355 2.82 14.55 18.38
CA PHE A 355 1.82 13.60 18.90
C PHE A 355 2.01 13.39 20.42
N GLU A 356 3.25 13.38 20.90
CA GLU A 356 3.58 13.23 22.30
C GLU A 356 3.11 14.43 23.12
N SER A 357 3.20 15.65 22.58
CA SER A 357 2.68 16.86 23.27
C SER A 357 1.16 16.84 23.36
N LEU A 358 0.45 16.43 22.28
CA LEU A 358 -1.01 16.29 22.30
C LEU A 358 -1.47 15.23 23.32
N GLU A 359 -0.81 14.08 23.39
CA GLU A 359 -1.14 13.05 24.38
C GLU A 359 -0.86 13.52 25.81
N SER A 360 0.25 14.25 26.03
CA SER A 360 0.57 14.83 27.36
C SER A 360 -0.48 15.85 27.80
N SER A 361 -0.94 16.71 26.90
CA SER A 361 -2.04 17.66 27.17
C SER A 361 -3.35 16.93 27.46
N ALA A 362 -3.66 15.89 26.70
CA ALA A 362 -4.85 15.05 26.90
C ALA A 362 -4.85 14.38 28.28
N ILE A 363 -3.73 13.78 28.70
CA ILE A 363 -3.57 13.18 30.02
C ILE A 363 -3.70 14.24 31.12
N SER A 364 -3.15 15.42 30.93
CA SER A 364 -3.25 16.53 31.89
C SER A 364 -4.69 17.00 32.07
N LEU A 365 -5.45 17.07 30.96
CA LEU A 365 -6.88 17.41 31.00
C LEU A 365 -7.69 16.34 31.74
N GLU A 366 -7.47 15.06 31.47
CA GLU A 366 -8.14 13.94 32.15
C GLU A 366 -7.88 13.98 33.67
N LYS A 367 -6.63 14.22 34.07
CA LYS A 367 -6.27 14.37 35.50
C LYS A 367 -6.95 15.57 36.14
N ARG A 368 -6.99 16.71 35.46
CA ARG A 368 -7.61 17.94 35.96
C ARG A 368 -9.11 17.80 36.15
N LEU A 369 -9.78 17.11 35.24
CA LEU A 369 -11.25 16.93 35.24
C LEU A 369 -11.70 15.65 35.97
N GLY A 370 -10.76 14.78 36.36
CA GLY A 370 -11.06 13.51 37.04
C GLY A 370 -11.85 12.50 36.20
N GLN A 371 -11.85 12.67 34.89
CA GLN A 371 -12.60 11.81 33.97
C GLN A 371 -11.80 11.58 32.68
N PRO A 372 -11.89 10.36 32.10
CA PRO A 372 -11.24 10.07 30.82
C PRO A 372 -11.92 10.80 29.65
N LEU A 373 -11.15 11.15 28.62
CA LEU A 373 -11.63 11.87 27.44
C LEU A 373 -12.81 11.20 26.75
N VAL A 374 -12.89 9.89 26.76
CA VAL A 374 -14.04 9.14 26.21
C VAL A 374 -15.35 9.53 26.89
N VAL A 375 -15.34 9.78 28.20
CA VAL A 375 -16.52 10.22 28.95
C VAL A 375 -16.79 11.70 28.72
N LEU A 376 -15.76 12.53 28.71
CA LEU A 376 -15.88 13.97 28.39
C LEU A 376 -16.44 14.18 26.98
N ALA A 377 -16.07 13.31 26.04
CA ALA A 377 -16.50 13.33 24.65
C ALA A 377 -17.87 12.66 24.40
N LYS A 378 -18.59 12.18 25.44
CA LYS A 378 -19.81 11.35 25.27
C LYS A 378 -20.87 11.96 24.35
N ASN A 379 -21.02 13.28 24.37
CA ASN A 379 -22.01 14.01 23.58
C ASN A 379 -21.43 14.68 22.32
N HIS A 380 -20.15 14.44 22.00
CA HIS A 380 -19.48 15.00 20.85
C HIS A 380 -19.21 13.91 19.82
N PHE A 381 -19.38 14.23 18.54
CA PHE A 381 -19.12 13.32 17.43
C PHE A 381 -18.25 13.98 16.38
N TYR A 382 -17.37 13.19 15.81
CA TYR A 382 -16.60 13.54 14.63
C TYR A 382 -16.65 12.36 13.64
N TYR A 383 -17.09 12.67 12.43
CA TYR A 383 -16.97 11.81 11.26
C TYR A 383 -15.90 12.42 10.35
N GLY A 384 -14.85 11.69 10.00
CA GLY A 384 -13.60 12.28 9.53
C GLY A 384 -13.22 12.00 8.08
N ASP A 385 -14.12 11.64 7.18
CA ASP A 385 -13.82 11.39 5.76
C ASP A 385 -13.58 12.68 4.94
N ARG A 386 -12.83 13.62 5.50
CA ARG A 386 -12.48 14.90 4.86
C ARG A 386 -11.81 14.76 3.49
N TYR A 387 -11.16 13.63 3.24
CA TYR A 387 -10.49 13.32 1.97
C TYR A 387 -11.25 12.25 1.18
N GLY A 388 -12.55 12.09 1.46
CA GLY A 388 -13.37 11.03 0.92
C GLY A 388 -13.21 9.70 1.63
N ASN A 389 -14.04 8.73 1.27
CA ASN A 389 -14.00 7.36 1.78
C ASN A 389 -13.53 6.42 0.68
N ARG A 390 -12.40 5.72 0.91
CA ARG A 390 -11.89 4.71 -0.01
C ARG A 390 -12.56 3.37 0.22
N SER A 391 -12.59 2.93 1.47
CA SER A 391 -13.24 1.69 1.91
C SER A 391 -14.14 1.97 3.12
N PRO A 392 -15.35 1.41 3.18
CA PRO A 392 -15.94 0.45 2.26
C PRO A 392 -16.72 1.07 1.09
N TYR A 393 -16.86 2.39 1.01
CA TYR A 393 -17.85 3.03 0.11
C TYR A 393 -17.31 3.43 -1.26
N GLY A 394 -15.99 3.57 -1.43
CA GLY A 394 -15.40 4.07 -2.67
C GLY A 394 -15.91 5.46 -3.05
N ASN A 395 -16.33 6.28 -2.09
CA ASN A 395 -17.03 7.54 -2.33
C ASN A 395 -16.18 8.74 -1.90
N PHE A 396 -15.46 9.31 -2.87
CA PHE A 396 -14.59 10.48 -2.64
C PHE A 396 -15.35 11.80 -2.43
N GLY A 397 -16.68 11.82 -2.56
CA GLY A 397 -17.52 12.96 -2.22
C GLY A 397 -17.95 13.00 -0.74
N MET A 398 -17.65 11.97 0.05
CA MET A 398 -17.88 12.00 1.49
C MET A 398 -16.92 13.00 2.14
N ASP A 399 -17.35 13.58 3.26
CA ASP A 399 -16.62 14.67 3.91
C ASP A 399 -16.76 14.59 5.44
N GLU A 400 -16.07 15.47 6.16
CA GLU A 400 -16.15 15.53 7.61
C GLU A 400 -17.49 16.07 8.11
N VAL A 401 -17.94 15.54 9.25
CA VAL A 401 -19.08 16.06 10.00
C VAL A 401 -18.71 16.19 11.47
N ARG A 402 -19.01 17.33 12.07
CA ARG A 402 -18.82 17.60 13.49
C ARG A 402 -20.15 17.88 14.15
N VAL A 403 -20.44 17.11 15.19
CA VAL A 403 -21.58 17.36 16.06
C VAL A 403 -21.06 17.78 17.42
N LYS A 404 -21.30 19.05 17.77
CA LYS A 404 -21.02 19.55 19.12
C LYS A 404 -22.13 19.11 20.06
N GLY A 405 -21.75 18.53 21.20
CA GLY A 405 -22.71 18.11 22.21
C GLY A 405 -23.49 19.28 22.75
N PHE A 406 -24.78 19.08 22.94
CA PHE A 406 -25.57 19.97 23.76
C PHE A 406 -25.26 19.70 25.23
N ASN A 407 -24.90 20.74 25.97
CA ASN A 407 -25.03 20.72 27.42
C ASN A 407 -26.53 20.77 27.74
N ALA A 408 -27.20 19.62 27.65
CA ALA A 408 -28.63 19.52 27.89
C ALA A 408 -29.02 19.85 29.34
N ASP A 409 -28.02 19.86 30.25
CA ASP A 409 -28.23 20.19 31.64
C ASP A 409 -27.19 21.21 32.10
N GLN A 410 -27.59 22.47 32.23
CA GLN A 410 -26.83 23.47 33.01
C GLN A 410 -26.62 23.01 34.45
N ASN A 411 -27.33 21.97 34.90
CA ASN A 411 -27.24 21.39 36.25
C ASN A 411 -26.39 20.12 36.31
N SER A 412 -25.85 19.60 35.18
CA SER A 412 -25.14 18.32 35.19
C SER A 412 -23.69 18.36 35.66
N GLY A 413 -23.22 19.53 36.14
CA GLY A 413 -21.84 19.67 36.68
C GLY A 413 -20.72 19.38 35.65
N LEU A 414 -21.05 19.26 34.37
CA LEU A 414 -20.07 19.11 33.30
C LEU A 414 -19.28 20.41 33.22
N VAL A 415 -18.00 20.33 33.57
CA VAL A 415 -17.06 21.46 33.49
C VAL A 415 -16.94 21.82 32.01
N PRO A 416 -17.31 23.04 31.59
CA PRO A 416 -17.11 23.46 30.22
C PRO A 416 -15.63 23.42 29.87
N PHE A 417 -15.29 23.01 28.64
CA PHE A 417 -13.95 23.21 28.10
C PHE A 417 -13.65 24.70 28.18
N ARG A 418 -12.55 25.04 28.86
CA ARG A 418 -12.31 26.44 29.32
C ARG A 418 -11.53 27.26 28.33
N ASP A 419 -10.79 26.59 27.43
CA ASP A 419 -9.87 27.23 26.50
C ASP A 419 -9.72 26.42 25.23
N ASP A 420 -9.00 26.99 24.27
CA ASP A 420 -8.70 26.37 22.98
C ASP A 420 -7.89 25.08 23.14
N GLU A 421 -7.09 24.95 24.19
CA GLU A 421 -6.27 23.73 24.44
C GLU A 421 -7.14 22.55 24.88
N ASP A 422 -8.15 22.78 25.72
CA ASP A 422 -9.12 21.76 26.10
C ASP A 422 -9.92 21.29 24.89
N GLU A 423 -10.34 22.20 24.01
CA GLU A 423 -11.03 21.86 22.77
C GLU A 423 -10.11 21.09 21.83
N LYS A 424 -8.83 21.42 21.77
CA LYS A 424 -7.82 20.71 20.99
C LYS A 424 -7.64 19.27 21.48
N CYS A 425 -7.56 19.05 22.80
CA CYS A 425 -7.50 17.70 23.40
C CYS A 425 -8.75 16.88 23.05
N LEU A 426 -9.94 17.48 23.11
CA LEU A 426 -11.18 16.83 22.73
C LEU A 426 -11.18 16.44 21.25
N ARG A 427 -10.75 17.33 20.37
CA ARG A 427 -10.63 17.06 18.93
C ARG A 427 -9.63 15.95 18.64
N TYR A 428 -8.48 15.94 19.35
CA TYR A 428 -7.50 14.87 19.26
C TYR A 428 -8.12 13.51 19.59
N TYR A 429 -8.86 13.41 20.69
CA TYR A 429 -9.56 12.19 21.07
C TYR A 429 -10.62 11.77 20.05
N LEU A 430 -11.43 12.71 19.55
CA LEU A 430 -12.47 12.42 18.56
C LEU A 430 -11.92 11.93 17.21
N LEU A 431 -10.74 12.39 16.81
CA LEU A 431 -10.04 11.86 15.65
C LEU A 431 -9.61 10.40 15.89
N ILE A 432 -9.08 10.08 17.05
CA ILE A 432 -8.73 8.70 17.42
C ILE A 432 -9.98 7.83 17.42
N GLU A 433 -11.05 8.27 18.04
CA GLU A 433 -12.33 7.56 18.10
C GLU A 433 -12.89 7.26 16.71
N PHE A 434 -12.88 8.24 15.80
CA PHE A 434 -13.28 8.06 14.41
C PHE A 434 -12.45 6.99 13.70
N LEU A 435 -11.12 7.06 13.79
CA LEU A 435 -10.22 6.09 13.16
C LEU A 435 -10.41 4.66 13.70
N VAL A 436 -10.70 4.53 14.99
CA VAL A 436 -11.02 3.26 15.63
C VAL A 436 -12.36 2.70 15.12
N PHE A 437 -13.38 3.54 14.99
CA PHE A 437 -14.68 3.12 14.48
C PHE A 437 -14.61 2.69 13.01
N GLN A 438 -13.88 3.44 12.21
CA GLN A 438 -13.62 3.10 10.81
C GLN A 438 -12.87 1.76 10.68
N THR A 439 -11.87 1.54 11.53
CA THR A 439 -11.14 0.26 11.57
C THR A 439 -12.08 -0.89 11.99
N LYS A 440 -12.96 -0.68 13.00
CA LYS A 440 -13.96 -1.67 13.44
C LYS A 440 -14.92 -2.04 12.31
N GLU A 441 -15.45 -1.06 11.58
CA GLU A 441 -16.35 -1.29 10.44
C GLU A 441 -15.70 -2.19 9.38
N LEU A 442 -14.44 -1.92 9.05
CA LEU A 442 -13.70 -2.69 8.06
C LEU A 442 -13.32 -4.09 8.57
N ALA A 443 -12.83 -4.20 9.80
CA ALA A 443 -12.45 -5.46 10.40
C ALA A 443 -13.66 -6.43 10.54
N GLN A 444 -14.84 -5.91 10.85
CA GLN A 444 -16.05 -6.71 10.95
C GLN A 444 -16.44 -7.41 9.64
N LYS A 445 -16.08 -6.83 8.47
CA LYS A 445 -16.33 -7.45 7.16
C LYS A 445 -15.50 -8.71 6.92
N LEU A 446 -14.37 -8.84 7.60
CA LEU A 446 -13.47 -9.99 7.45
C LEU A 446 -13.91 -11.22 8.29
N GLY A 447 -14.81 -11.03 9.26
CA GLY A 447 -15.14 -12.02 10.27
C GLY A 447 -14.12 -12.09 11.42
N PRO A 448 -14.04 -13.20 12.14
CA PRO A 448 -13.09 -13.40 13.24
C PRO A 448 -11.64 -13.34 12.73
N LEU A 449 -10.79 -12.61 13.44
CA LEU A 449 -9.37 -12.50 13.20
C LEU A 449 -8.59 -13.30 14.25
N ASP A 450 -7.51 -13.96 13.83
CA ASP A 450 -6.59 -14.66 14.74
C ASP A 450 -5.42 -13.76 15.12
N LEU A 451 -4.95 -12.97 14.17
CA LEU A 451 -3.76 -12.13 14.31
C LEU A 451 -3.97 -10.75 13.67
N VAL A 452 -3.57 -9.70 14.37
CA VAL A 452 -3.50 -8.35 13.83
C VAL A 452 -2.09 -7.82 14.02
N ARG A 453 -1.48 -7.28 12.97
CA ARG A 453 -0.18 -6.63 13.02
C ARG A 453 -0.35 -5.15 12.68
N VAL A 454 0.12 -4.30 13.57
CA VAL A 454 0.04 -2.83 13.39
C VAL A 454 1.43 -2.25 13.25
N SER A 455 1.63 -1.47 12.20
CA SER A 455 2.87 -0.76 11.90
C SER A 455 2.58 0.70 11.52
N GLY A 456 3.65 1.47 11.28
CA GLY A 456 3.53 2.88 10.93
C GLY A 456 3.59 3.83 12.13
N SER A 457 3.52 5.14 11.88
CA SER A 457 3.72 6.16 12.93
C SER A 457 2.62 6.11 14.01
N GLN A 458 1.40 5.73 13.65
CA GLN A 458 0.28 5.67 14.60
C GLN A 458 0.34 4.44 15.53
N ALA A 459 1.17 3.44 15.22
CA ALA A 459 1.44 2.33 16.14
C ALA A 459 2.13 2.77 17.45
N LYS A 460 2.66 4.00 17.49
CA LYS A 460 3.24 4.63 18.69
C LYS A 460 2.20 5.34 19.57
N ASN A 461 0.99 5.59 19.04
CA ASN A 461 -0.09 6.23 19.77
C ASN A 461 -0.76 5.22 20.71
N THR A 462 -0.42 5.26 21.98
CA THR A 462 -0.88 4.28 23.00
C THR A 462 -2.40 4.29 23.16
N ARG A 463 -3.05 5.46 23.11
CA ARG A 463 -4.51 5.59 23.22
C ARG A 463 -5.21 4.94 22.04
N PHE A 464 -4.70 5.19 20.82
CA PHE A 464 -5.20 4.57 19.60
C PHE A 464 -5.05 3.04 19.66
N MET A 465 -3.87 2.55 20.02
CA MET A 465 -3.58 1.12 20.09
C MET A 465 -4.43 0.39 21.13
N ARG A 466 -4.66 1.01 22.30
CA ARG A 466 -5.56 0.46 23.33
C ARG A 466 -6.99 0.30 22.82
N LEU A 467 -7.53 1.32 22.15
CA LEU A 467 -8.88 1.26 21.57
C LEU A 467 -8.98 0.27 20.40
N LEU A 468 -7.94 0.15 19.57
CA LEU A 468 -7.90 -0.87 18.53
C LEU A 468 -7.98 -2.27 19.14
N GLN A 469 -7.14 -2.58 20.14
CA GLN A 469 -7.08 -3.92 20.76
C GLN A 469 -8.40 -4.29 21.46
N HIS A 470 -8.95 -3.38 22.26
CA HIS A 470 -10.07 -3.69 23.15
C HIS A 470 -11.45 -3.27 22.61
N PHE A 471 -11.50 -2.64 21.44
CA PHE A 471 -12.76 -2.24 20.84
C PHE A 471 -12.88 -2.55 19.35
N ALA A 472 -11.89 -2.17 18.51
CA ALA A 472 -12.03 -2.35 17.07
C ALA A 472 -11.95 -3.82 16.64
N PHE A 473 -11.01 -4.57 17.20
CA PHE A 473 -10.73 -5.95 16.80
C PHE A 473 -11.51 -7.00 17.60
N GLN A 474 -12.36 -6.60 18.52
CA GLN A 474 -13.27 -7.49 19.27
C GLN A 474 -14.48 -7.83 18.39
N ASN A 475 -14.36 -8.88 17.58
CA ASN A 475 -15.42 -9.36 16.68
C ASN A 475 -15.65 -10.86 16.85
N GLY A 476 -16.12 -11.24 18.04
CA GLY A 476 -16.35 -12.67 18.38
C GLY A 476 -15.07 -13.47 18.66
N SER A 477 -13.90 -12.86 18.51
CA SER A 477 -12.58 -13.36 18.86
C SER A 477 -11.76 -12.22 19.49
N CYS A 478 -10.73 -12.60 20.28
CA CYS A 478 -9.70 -11.68 20.74
C CYS A 478 -8.41 -12.02 19.97
N PRO A 479 -8.14 -11.36 18.86
CA PRO A 479 -6.93 -11.65 18.11
C PRO A 479 -5.68 -11.26 18.91
N VAL A 480 -4.58 -11.94 18.67
CA VAL A 480 -3.27 -11.46 19.10
C VAL A 480 -2.96 -10.19 18.31
N VAL A 481 -2.63 -9.11 19.02
CA VAL A 481 -2.22 -7.85 18.38
C VAL A 481 -0.70 -7.68 18.54
N GLU A 482 0.00 -7.66 17.43
CA GLU A 482 1.44 -7.41 17.36
C GLU A 482 1.71 -5.98 16.91
N VAL A 483 2.66 -5.32 17.55
CA VAL A 483 3.24 -4.07 17.06
C VAL A 483 4.52 -4.42 16.31
N VAL A 484 4.56 -4.06 15.05
CA VAL A 484 5.76 -4.23 14.21
C VAL A 484 6.66 -3.02 14.40
N GLY A 485 7.84 -3.27 14.97
CA GLY A 485 8.84 -2.25 15.29
C GLY A 485 9.63 -1.78 14.07
N GLY A 486 10.53 -0.85 14.32
CA GLY A 486 11.48 -0.31 13.36
C GLY A 486 11.27 1.17 13.04
N ASN A 487 12.26 1.76 12.34
CA ASN A 487 12.14 3.13 11.85
C ASN A 487 11.13 3.18 10.71
N ALA A 488 10.02 3.88 10.92
CA ALA A 488 8.93 4.01 9.95
C ALA A 488 9.40 4.58 8.60
N THR A 489 10.42 5.44 8.60
CA THR A 489 10.97 6.06 7.38
C THR A 489 11.50 5.04 6.37
N TYR A 490 12.11 3.97 6.84
CA TYR A 490 12.72 2.95 5.98
C TYR A 490 11.97 1.62 5.97
N SER A 491 10.72 1.58 6.45
CA SER A 491 9.97 0.34 6.62
C SER A 491 9.83 -0.47 5.31
N GLY A 492 9.52 0.19 4.19
CA GLY A 492 9.39 -0.46 2.87
C GLY A 492 10.72 -1.02 2.36
N ALA A 493 11.81 -0.24 2.44
CA ALA A 493 13.14 -0.68 2.02
C ALA A 493 13.67 -1.82 2.91
N ARG A 494 13.44 -1.77 4.22
CA ARG A 494 13.79 -2.87 5.14
C ARG A 494 13.00 -4.13 4.88
N ALA A 495 11.69 -4.00 4.62
CA ALA A 495 10.86 -5.11 4.19
C ALA A 495 11.44 -5.77 2.93
N GLY A 496 11.81 -4.96 1.94
CA GLY A 496 12.48 -5.44 0.73
C GLY A 496 13.80 -6.17 0.99
N ALA A 497 14.64 -5.65 1.89
CA ALA A 497 15.90 -6.32 2.28
C ALA A 497 15.64 -7.64 3.03
N THR A 498 14.61 -7.71 3.85
CA THR A 498 14.15 -8.94 4.54
C THR A 498 13.68 -9.98 3.52
N ILE A 499 12.85 -9.59 2.55
CA ILE A 499 12.41 -10.47 1.46
C ILE A 499 13.63 -10.98 0.66
N ALA A 500 14.56 -10.07 0.34
CA ALA A 500 15.76 -10.41 -0.40
C ALA A 500 16.68 -11.37 0.36
N SER A 501 16.72 -11.32 1.67
CA SER A 501 17.50 -12.25 2.48
C SER A 501 16.86 -13.65 2.62
N GLY A 502 15.53 -13.71 2.49
CA GLY A 502 14.77 -14.92 2.86
C GLY A 502 14.91 -15.28 4.35
N GLN A 503 15.52 -14.40 5.12
CA GLN A 503 15.75 -14.51 6.55
C GLN A 503 15.72 -13.09 7.13
N GLY A 504 15.15 -12.91 8.28
CA GLY A 504 15.20 -11.63 8.97
C GLY A 504 14.32 -11.65 10.21
N ASP A 505 14.82 -11.05 11.28
CA ASP A 505 14.01 -10.73 12.42
C ASP A 505 13.28 -9.42 12.11
N VAL A 506 11.98 -9.51 11.96
CA VAL A 506 11.11 -8.34 12.06
C VAL A 506 10.87 -8.14 13.54
N GLU A 507 11.32 -7.01 14.09
CA GLU A 507 11.05 -6.67 15.48
C GLU A 507 9.55 -6.66 15.72
N ARG A 508 9.07 -7.57 16.56
CA ARG A 508 7.66 -7.70 16.91
C ARG A 508 7.51 -7.76 18.41
N ARG A 509 6.50 -7.13 18.93
CA ARG A 509 6.08 -7.28 20.32
C ARG A 509 4.57 -7.46 20.40
N ILE A 510 4.12 -8.36 21.23
CA ILE A 510 2.70 -8.48 21.56
C ILE A 510 2.28 -7.18 22.26
N LEU A 511 1.16 -6.62 21.82
CA LEU A 511 0.58 -5.47 22.47
C LEU A 511 -0.12 -5.91 23.76
N GLU A 512 0.34 -5.36 24.86
CA GLU A 512 -0.32 -5.51 26.16
C GLU A 512 -0.81 -4.14 26.61
N THR A 513 -2.11 -3.95 26.68
CA THR A 513 -2.73 -2.73 27.19
C THR A 513 -3.82 -3.08 28.19
N GLU A 514 -4.11 -2.13 29.10
CA GLU A 514 -5.19 -2.30 30.06
C GLU A 514 -6.54 -2.42 29.37
N GLU A 515 -7.37 -3.36 29.82
CA GLU A 515 -8.73 -3.53 29.33
C GLU A 515 -9.58 -2.25 29.52
N LEU A 516 -10.57 -2.11 28.67
CA LEU A 516 -11.56 -1.04 28.81
C LEU A 516 -12.56 -1.39 29.91
N LEU A 517 -12.89 -0.42 30.74
CA LEU A 517 -13.99 -0.59 31.70
C LEU A 517 -15.29 -0.89 30.97
N PRO A 518 -16.18 -1.76 31.49
CA PRO A 518 -17.41 -2.14 30.83
C PRO A 518 -18.34 -0.99 30.45
N GLU A 519 -18.38 0.09 31.25
CA GLU A 519 -19.13 1.31 30.95
C GLU A 519 -18.54 2.07 29.76
N ILE A 520 -17.21 2.09 29.61
CA ILE A 520 -16.53 2.69 28.48
C ILE A 520 -16.85 1.92 27.19
N SER A 521 -16.73 0.60 27.23
CA SER A 521 -17.08 -0.25 26.08
C SER A 521 -18.54 -0.06 25.66
N ARG A 522 -19.46 0.03 26.62
CA ARG A 522 -20.89 0.30 26.33
C ARG A 522 -21.12 1.70 25.73
N LEU A 523 -20.37 2.71 26.17
CA LEU A 523 -20.44 4.05 25.60
C LEU A 523 -19.92 4.07 24.16
N LEU A 524 -18.77 3.44 23.91
CA LEU A 524 -18.18 3.33 22.57
C LEU A 524 -19.12 2.58 21.60
N GLU A 525 -19.77 1.48 22.05
CA GLU A 525 -20.75 0.76 21.22
C GLU A 525 -21.96 1.64 20.85
N LYS A 526 -22.45 2.48 21.75
CA LYS A 526 -23.51 3.45 21.42
C LYS A 526 -23.02 4.46 20.39
N LYS A 527 -21.83 5.03 20.58
CA LYS A 527 -21.26 6.00 19.63
C LYS A 527 -20.95 5.37 18.28
N TYR A 528 -20.50 4.12 18.25
CA TYR A 528 -20.23 3.37 17.02
C TYR A 528 -21.51 3.19 16.17
N LYS A 529 -22.66 2.96 16.80
CA LYS A 529 -23.95 2.91 16.06
C LYS A 529 -24.24 4.23 15.36
N PHE A 530 -24.05 5.36 16.03
CA PHE A 530 -24.18 6.68 15.40
C PHE A 530 -23.17 6.92 14.29
N TYR A 531 -21.94 6.44 14.47
CA TYR A 531 -20.94 6.48 13.41
C TYR A 531 -21.42 5.75 12.16
N LEU A 532 -21.97 4.53 12.27
CA LEU A 532 -22.51 3.76 11.15
C LEU A 532 -23.68 4.47 10.46
N GLU A 533 -24.57 5.10 11.23
CA GLU A 533 -25.67 5.89 10.68
C GLU A 533 -25.16 7.10 9.90
N LEU A 534 -24.22 7.86 10.43
CA LEU A 534 -23.60 9.01 9.76
C LEU A 534 -22.87 8.59 8.49
N SER A 535 -22.12 7.50 8.54
CA SER A 535 -21.39 6.92 7.41
C SER A 535 -22.34 6.55 6.27
N SER A 536 -23.38 5.78 6.58
CA SER A 536 -24.42 5.37 5.63
C SER A 536 -25.18 6.58 5.06
N TRP A 537 -25.53 7.57 5.89
CA TRP A 537 -26.20 8.79 5.45
C TRP A 537 -25.33 9.60 4.50
N GLN A 538 -24.07 9.84 4.85
CA GLN A 538 -23.09 10.54 4.00
C GLN A 538 -22.98 9.86 2.64
N HIS A 539 -22.81 8.55 2.62
CA HIS A 539 -22.69 7.79 1.38
C HIS A 539 -23.91 7.97 0.48
N ARG A 540 -25.12 7.76 1.04
CA ARG A 540 -26.39 7.89 0.30
C ARG A 540 -26.63 9.31 -0.19
N PHE A 541 -26.43 10.30 0.68
CA PHE A 541 -26.62 11.71 0.34
C PHE A 541 -25.68 12.15 -0.78
N ARG A 542 -24.39 11.88 -0.66
CA ARG A 542 -23.39 12.27 -1.67
C ARG A 542 -23.59 11.55 -2.99
N ARG A 543 -24.09 10.32 -2.96
CA ARG A 543 -24.43 9.58 -4.19
C ARG A 543 -25.66 10.17 -4.89
N ALA A 544 -26.67 10.58 -4.13
CA ALA A 544 -27.90 11.17 -4.68
C ALA A 544 -27.70 12.57 -5.28
N MET A 545 -26.65 13.29 -4.83
CA MET A 545 -26.32 14.65 -5.30
C MET A 545 -25.30 14.69 -6.44
N ARG A 546 -24.82 13.53 -6.92
CA ARG A 546 -24.01 13.38 -8.14
C ARG A 546 -24.92 13.25 -9.37
#